data_37cd8b8994a4f2931cfccb281981ff97
#
_entry.id   37cd8b8994a4f2931cfccb281981ff97
#
_cell.length_a   1.000
_cell.length_b   1.000
_cell.length_c   1.000
_cell.angle_alpha   90.00
_cell.angle_beta   90.00
_cell.angle_gamma   90.00
#
_symmetry.space_group_name_H-M   'P 1'
#
loop_
_entity.id
_entity.type
_entity.pdbx_description
1 polymer ?
#
loop_
_entity_poly.entity_id
_entity_poly.type
_entity_poly.pdbx_seq_one_letter_code
_entity_poly.pdbx_strand_id
1 'polypeptide(L)'
;ICANKMEKMGADFYYSLDTIKSRLGANAAPIMLPIGAEQFYEGYIDLVTKKAYKYDGTEKQEVSEMEIPADMVEKTEEYRTKLIEAVADFDEDLMMKYLDGGEITVDELKAAIRKATLSVGFFPVLCADALGDKGTRALLDAVIDYLPAPTDIEAIECTDAKGNDVLRHPSDSEPFTALAFKIMTDPYVGRLSFFRVYSGVLKAGSYVLNSTKGEKERIGRILQMHANQRKEITEVYAGEIAAAVGLKNTTTAD
;
A
#
# COMPACT_ATOMS: atom_id res chain seq x y z
N ILE A 1 1.27 7.11 -1.87
CA ILE A 1 0.22 7.99 -2.45
C ILE A 1 0.28 7.86 -3.96
N CYS A 2 -0.88 7.76 -4.65
CA CYS A 2 -0.93 7.72 -6.12
C CYS A 2 -1.79 8.88 -6.65
N ALA A 3 -1.18 9.78 -7.42
CA ALA A 3 -1.88 10.80 -8.20
C ALA A 3 -2.46 10.12 -9.44
N ASN A 4 -3.71 9.69 -9.36
CA ASN A 4 -4.41 8.97 -10.42
C ASN A 4 -5.16 9.92 -11.35
N LYS A 5 -5.58 9.41 -12.51
CA LYS A 5 -6.30 10.15 -13.55
C LYS A 5 -5.46 11.22 -14.24
N MET A 6 -4.18 10.92 -14.44
CA MET A 6 -3.24 11.85 -15.09
C MET A 6 -3.60 12.19 -16.53
N GLU A 7 -4.48 11.41 -17.17
CA GLU A 7 -4.99 11.61 -18.53
C GLU A 7 -6.11 12.67 -18.61
N LYS A 8 -6.68 13.08 -17.48
CA LYS A 8 -7.82 14.01 -17.47
C LYS A 8 -7.39 15.45 -17.70
N MET A 9 -8.26 16.20 -18.37
CA MET A 9 -8.09 17.65 -18.53
C MET A 9 -8.00 18.33 -17.16
N GLY A 10 -7.01 19.19 -16.97
CA GLY A 10 -6.69 19.85 -15.71
C GLY A 10 -5.90 19.00 -14.71
N ALA A 11 -5.43 17.81 -15.11
CA ALA A 11 -4.56 17.00 -14.27
C ALA A 11 -3.18 17.65 -14.15
N ASP A 12 -2.77 17.95 -12.90
CA ASP A 12 -1.48 18.51 -12.55
C ASP A 12 -0.86 17.74 -11.40
N PHE A 13 0.21 17.01 -11.71
CA PHE A 13 0.95 16.21 -10.72
C PHE A 13 1.62 17.08 -9.65
N TYR A 14 2.24 18.16 -10.07
CA TYR A 14 3.02 19.02 -9.18
C TYR A 14 2.11 19.82 -8.24
N TYR A 15 1.00 20.32 -8.74
CA TYR A 15 -0.04 20.91 -7.91
C TYR A 15 -0.59 19.90 -6.89
N SER A 16 -0.82 18.66 -7.31
CA SER A 16 -1.27 17.59 -6.42
C SER A 16 -0.25 17.31 -5.32
N LEU A 17 1.05 17.25 -5.66
CA LEU A 17 2.14 17.07 -4.71
C LEU A 17 2.21 18.23 -3.69
N ASP A 18 2.09 19.47 -4.15
CA ASP A 18 2.09 20.65 -3.28
C ASP A 18 0.88 20.66 -2.33
N THR A 19 -0.29 20.23 -2.80
CA THR A 19 -1.48 20.13 -1.94
C THR A 19 -1.36 19.02 -0.90
N ILE A 20 -0.70 17.90 -1.19
CA ILE A 20 -0.39 16.86 -0.21
C ILE A 20 0.46 17.45 0.92
N LYS A 21 1.51 18.18 0.58
CA LYS A 21 2.39 18.83 1.56
C LYS A 21 1.68 19.92 2.36
N SER A 22 1.04 20.85 1.67
CA SER A 22 0.47 22.05 2.30
C SER A 22 -0.82 21.79 3.10
N ARG A 23 -1.67 20.86 2.65
CA ARG A 23 -2.95 20.58 3.30
C ARG A 23 -2.90 19.44 4.31
N LEU A 24 -2.05 18.43 4.08
CA LEU A 24 -1.94 17.26 4.95
C LEU A 24 -0.72 17.32 5.88
N GLY A 25 0.20 18.26 5.67
CA GLY A 25 1.46 18.34 6.42
C GLY A 25 2.35 17.10 6.25
N ALA A 26 2.13 16.34 5.16
CA ALA A 26 2.82 15.07 4.96
C ALA A 26 4.24 15.28 4.42
N ASN A 27 5.22 14.59 5.01
CA ASN A 27 6.54 14.44 4.41
C ASN A 27 6.44 13.50 3.20
N ALA A 28 6.16 14.09 2.04
CA ALA A 28 5.91 13.35 0.81
C ALA A 28 6.86 13.81 -0.31
N ALA A 29 7.43 12.86 -1.02
CA ALA A 29 8.21 13.15 -2.22
C ALA A 29 7.87 12.15 -3.33
N PRO A 30 7.97 12.57 -4.62
CA PRO A 30 7.75 11.67 -5.73
C PRO A 30 8.89 10.66 -5.81
N ILE A 31 8.55 9.41 -6.12
CA ILE A 31 9.49 8.36 -6.54
C ILE A 31 9.47 8.20 -8.07
N MET A 32 8.51 8.84 -8.73
CA MET A 32 8.44 8.93 -10.19
C MET A 32 7.85 10.27 -10.62
N LEU A 33 8.24 10.74 -11.80
CA LEU A 33 7.71 11.96 -12.43
C LEU A 33 6.95 11.60 -13.71
N PRO A 34 5.80 12.23 -14.02
CA PRO A 34 5.10 11.99 -15.27
C PRO A 34 5.87 12.61 -16.47
N ILE A 35 5.87 11.90 -17.59
CA ILE A 35 6.26 12.44 -18.90
C ILE A 35 4.98 12.80 -19.64
N GLY A 36 4.84 14.10 -19.96
CA GLY A 36 3.60 14.66 -20.48
C GLY A 36 2.55 14.92 -19.39
N ALA A 37 1.43 15.47 -19.81
CA ALA A 37 0.30 15.78 -18.92
C ALA A 37 -1.02 15.61 -19.68
N GLU A 38 -2.11 15.37 -18.96
CA GLU A 38 -3.44 15.22 -19.53
C GLU A 38 -3.46 14.15 -20.65
N GLN A 39 -4.09 14.44 -21.78
CA GLN A 39 -4.14 13.53 -22.93
C GLN A 39 -2.74 13.17 -23.50
N PHE A 40 -1.70 13.91 -23.15
CA PHE A 40 -0.31 13.67 -23.56
C PHE A 40 0.50 12.91 -22.51
N TYR A 41 -0.13 12.42 -21.45
CA TYR A 41 0.53 11.56 -20.47
C TYR A 41 0.95 10.25 -21.13
N GLU A 42 2.25 10.12 -21.43
CA GLU A 42 2.79 9.04 -22.26
C GLU A 42 3.85 8.18 -21.59
N GLY A 43 4.31 8.56 -20.38
CA GLY A 43 5.38 7.84 -19.72
C GLY A 43 5.67 8.36 -18.32
N TYR A 44 6.74 7.85 -17.75
CA TYR A 44 7.24 8.31 -16.46
C TYR A 44 8.75 8.17 -16.34
N ILE A 45 9.35 8.95 -15.44
CA ILE A 45 10.75 8.85 -15.02
C ILE A 45 10.75 8.26 -13.62
N ASP A 46 11.43 7.15 -13.43
CA ASP A 46 11.70 6.55 -12.12
C ASP A 46 12.89 7.28 -11.49
N LEU A 47 12.64 7.98 -10.39
CA LEU A 47 13.66 8.75 -9.68
C LEU A 47 14.63 7.87 -8.89
N VAL A 48 14.24 6.64 -8.57
CA VAL A 48 15.08 5.71 -7.83
C VAL A 48 16.16 5.12 -8.73
N THR A 49 15.78 4.68 -9.92
CA THR A 49 16.69 4.07 -10.90
C THR A 49 17.29 5.07 -11.89
N LYS A 50 16.76 6.29 -11.97
CA LYS A 50 17.09 7.30 -12.99
C LYS A 50 16.87 6.81 -14.42
N LYS A 51 15.76 6.12 -14.64
CA LYS A 51 15.36 5.61 -15.94
C LYS A 51 14.02 6.21 -16.36
N ALA A 52 13.86 6.43 -17.66
CA ALA A 52 12.59 6.85 -18.21
C ALA A 52 11.91 5.72 -18.97
N TYR A 53 10.59 5.71 -18.91
CA TYR A 53 9.76 4.67 -19.51
C TYR A 53 8.60 5.30 -20.28
N LYS A 54 8.33 4.74 -21.45
CA LYS A 54 7.22 5.15 -22.31
C LYS A 54 6.23 4.02 -22.51
N TYR A 55 4.94 4.35 -22.48
CA TYR A 55 3.85 3.44 -22.79
C TYR A 55 3.67 3.33 -24.31
N ASP A 56 3.37 2.14 -24.81
CA ASP A 56 3.22 1.87 -26.25
C ASP A 56 1.84 2.27 -26.81
N GLY A 57 0.90 2.67 -25.94
CA GLY A 57 -0.45 3.07 -26.32
C GLY A 57 -1.39 1.90 -26.68
N THR A 58 -0.96 0.65 -26.49
CA THR A 58 -1.82 -0.53 -26.68
C THR A 58 -2.72 -0.77 -25.45
N GLU A 59 -3.72 -1.64 -25.58
CA GLU A 59 -4.60 -2.01 -24.45
C GLU A 59 -3.83 -2.61 -23.25
N LYS A 60 -2.69 -3.25 -23.49
CA LYS A 60 -1.86 -3.87 -22.44
C LYS A 60 -0.78 -2.95 -21.88
N GLN A 61 -0.62 -1.76 -22.47
CA GLN A 61 0.38 -0.75 -22.09
C GLN A 61 1.76 -1.36 -21.78
N GLU A 62 2.36 -1.99 -22.77
CA GLU A 62 3.75 -2.43 -22.63
C GLU A 62 4.67 -1.21 -22.47
N VAL A 63 5.66 -1.36 -21.61
CA VAL A 63 6.54 -0.28 -21.20
C VAL A 63 7.91 -0.50 -21.82
N SER A 64 8.44 0.50 -22.53
CA SER A 64 9.80 0.49 -23.07
C SER A 64 10.66 1.52 -22.36
N GLU A 65 11.91 1.13 -22.05
CA GLU A 65 12.92 2.07 -21.52
C GLU A 65 13.31 3.07 -22.62
N MET A 66 13.47 4.33 -22.24
CA MET A 66 13.91 5.41 -23.09
C MET A 66 14.91 6.32 -22.37
N GLU A 67 15.60 7.18 -23.11
CA GLU A 67 16.39 8.23 -22.50
C GLU A 67 15.50 9.27 -21.82
N ILE A 68 15.97 9.84 -20.70
CA ILE A 68 15.27 10.93 -20.03
C ILE A 68 15.17 12.11 -21.00
N PRO A 69 13.95 12.66 -21.24
CA PRO A 69 13.78 13.81 -22.12
C PRO A 69 14.69 14.97 -21.68
N ALA A 70 15.35 15.62 -22.65
CA ALA A 70 16.36 16.63 -22.38
C ALA A 70 15.85 17.82 -21.53
N ASP A 71 14.58 18.17 -21.70
CA ASP A 71 13.87 19.20 -20.93
C ASP A 71 13.50 18.76 -19.51
N MET A 72 13.62 17.47 -19.19
CA MET A 72 13.32 16.91 -17.88
C MET A 72 14.55 16.51 -17.07
N VAL A 73 15.76 16.56 -17.65
CA VAL A 73 16.99 16.14 -16.98
C VAL A 73 17.23 16.92 -15.68
N GLU A 74 17.21 18.26 -15.76
CA GLU A 74 17.41 19.13 -14.59
C GLU A 74 16.35 18.89 -13.51
N LYS A 75 15.10 18.77 -13.93
CA LYS A 75 13.98 18.50 -13.03
C LYS A 75 14.09 17.12 -12.37
N THR A 76 14.59 16.13 -13.10
CA THR A 76 14.83 14.78 -12.56
C THR A 76 15.87 14.82 -11.44
N GLU A 77 16.99 15.51 -11.63
CA GLU A 77 18.01 15.65 -10.60
C GLU A 77 17.51 16.45 -9.40
N GLU A 78 16.78 17.53 -9.62
CA GLU A 78 16.14 18.30 -8.55
C GLU A 78 15.22 17.43 -7.67
N TYR A 79 14.31 16.69 -8.29
CA TYR A 79 13.36 15.87 -7.54
C TYR A 79 13.99 14.60 -6.92
N ARG A 80 15.05 14.06 -7.55
CA ARG A 80 15.83 12.98 -6.93
C ARG A 80 16.56 13.49 -5.69
N THR A 81 17.17 14.66 -5.74
CA THR A 81 17.77 15.28 -4.56
C THR A 81 16.77 15.46 -3.43
N LYS A 82 15.60 16.04 -3.73
CA LYS A 82 14.50 16.19 -2.75
C LYS A 82 14.01 14.84 -2.18
N LEU A 83 13.99 13.78 -2.99
CA LEU A 83 13.65 12.44 -2.53
C LEU A 83 14.67 11.91 -1.54
N ILE A 84 15.97 12.04 -1.86
CA ILE A 84 17.05 11.60 -0.97
C ILE A 84 16.99 12.37 0.35
N GLU A 85 16.88 13.69 0.31
CA GLU A 85 16.76 14.54 1.50
C GLU A 85 15.55 14.15 2.37
N ALA A 86 14.40 13.86 1.74
CA ALA A 86 13.18 13.50 2.46
C ALA A 86 13.27 12.16 3.22
N VAL A 87 14.17 11.25 2.81
CA VAL A 87 14.34 9.94 3.46
C VAL A 87 15.63 9.81 4.26
N ALA A 88 16.59 10.71 4.07
CA ALA A 88 17.89 10.68 4.76
C ALA A 88 17.76 10.78 6.28
N ASP A 89 16.77 11.53 6.79
CA ASP A 89 16.52 11.66 8.23
C ASP A 89 16.16 10.31 8.92
N PHE A 90 15.79 9.30 8.13
CA PHE A 90 15.41 7.97 8.62
C PHE A 90 16.56 6.94 8.51
N ASP A 91 17.70 7.34 7.92
CA ASP A 91 18.83 6.44 7.69
C ASP A 91 20.16 7.18 7.83
N GLU A 92 20.84 6.97 8.97
CA GLU A 92 22.09 7.67 9.31
C GLU A 92 23.22 7.38 8.31
N ASP A 93 23.32 6.15 7.80
CA ASP A 93 24.36 5.77 6.83
C ASP A 93 24.12 6.48 5.48
N LEU A 94 22.86 6.53 5.03
CA LEU A 94 22.48 7.28 3.83
C LEU A 94 22.75 8.78 3.99
N MET A 95 22.39 9.34 5.16
CA MET A 95 22.60 10.74 5.47
C MET A 95 24.10 11.10 5.40
N MET A 96 24.95 10.32 6.08
CA MET A 96 26.39 10.55 6.07
C MET A 96 26.96 10.46 4.66
N LYS A 97 26.57 9.43 3.90
CA LYS A 97 27.03 9.23 2.53
C LYS A 97 26.61 10.38 1.61
N TYR A 98 25.38 10.89 1.77
CA TYR A 98 24.86 12.02 1.03
C TYR A 98 25.65 13.32 1.33
N LEU A 99 25.92 13.59 2.61
CA LEU A 99 26.68 14.78 3.04
C LEU A 99 28.13 14.75 2.55
N ASP A 100 28.74 13.56 2.49
CA ASP A 100 30.11 13.36 1.98
C ASP A 100 30.17 13.42 0.42
N GLY A 101 29.03 13.62 -0.25
CA GLY A 101 28.95 13.63 -1.72
C GLY A 101 29.13 12.26 -2.36
N GLY A 102 28.95 11.18 -1.61
CA GLY A 102 29.04 9.82 -2.11
C GLY A 102 27.87 9.46 -3.05
N GLU A 103 28.14 8.59 -4.01
CA GLU A 103 27.10 8.07 -4.91
C GLU A 103 26.14 7.12 -4.18
N ILE A 104 24.85 7.46 -4.16
CA ILE A 104 23.81 6.63 -3.54
C ILE A 104 23.31 5.62 -4.57
N THR A 105 23.46 4.34 -4.26
CA THR A 105 23.00 3.25 -5.11
C THR A 105 21.48 3.10 -5.07
N VAL A 106 20.93 2.37 -6.05
CA VAL A 106 19.49 2.07 -6.13
C VAL A 106 19.02 1.29 -4.89
N ASP A 107 19.81 0.31 -4.44
CA ASP A 107 19.44 -0.56 -3.32
C ASP A 107 19.46 0.22 -1.99
N GLU A 108 20.44 1.08 -1.78
CA GLU A 108 20.50 1.96 -0.60
C GLU A 108 19.29 2.91 -0.56
N LEU A 109 18.96 3.54 -1.69
CA LEU A 109 17.81 4.44 -1.76
C LEU A 109 16.49 3.69 -1.55
N LYS A 110 16.31 2.52 -2.14
CA LYS A 110 15.14 1.65 -1.91
C LYS A 110 15.00 1.27 -0.43
N ALA A 111 16.08 0.87 0.20
CA ALA A 111 16.10 0.51 1.63
C ALA A 111 15.69 1.70 2.51
N ALA A 112 16.22 2.89 2.23
CA ALA A 112 15.88 4.11 2.97
C ALA A 112 14.43 4.53 2.76
N ILE A 113 13.91 4.49 1.53
CA ILE A 113 12.48 4.75 1.23
C ILE A 113 11.60 3.78 2.01
N ARG A 114 11.92 2.47 2.00
CA ARG A 114 11.16 1.47 2.75
C ARG A 114 11.19 1.77 4.25
N LYS A 115 12.37 1.99 4.84
CA LYS A 115 12.53 2.29 6.27
C LYS A 115 11.72 3.51 6.69
N ALA A 116 11.79 4.59 5.91
CA ALA A 116 11.04 5.81 6.14
C ALA A 116 9.51 5.61 5.98
N THR A 117 9.09 4.78 5.02
CA THR A 117 7.67 4.45 4.80
C THR A 117 7.12 3.58 5.93
N LEU A 118 7.86 2.57 6.40
CA LEU A 118 7.45 1.70 7.51
C LEU A 118 7.33 2.46 8.84
N SER A 119 8.13 3.49 9.06
CA SER A 119 8.02 4.37 10.23
C SER A 119 6.84 5.34 10.16
N VAL A 120 6.08 5.35 9.05
CA VAL A 120 5.01 6.33 8.75
C VAL A 120 5.52 7.78 8.71
N GLY A 121 6.83 7.96 8.63
CA GLY A 121 7.46 9.29 8.57
C GLY A 121 7.60 9.85 7.16
N PHE A 122 7.39 9.02 6.13
CA PHE A 122 7.53 9.39 4.73
C PHE A 122 6.45 8.73 3.87
N PHE A 123 6.01 9.44 2.83
CA PHE A 123 4.99 8.98 1.90
C PHE A 123 5.46 9.08 0.45
N PRO A 124 5.85 7.97 -0.20
CA PRO A 124 6.22 7.97 -1.61
C PRO A 124 5.02 8.33 -2.49
N VAL A 125 5.24 9.21 -3.48
CA VAL A 125 4.21 9.68 -4.40
C VAL A 125 4.49 9.18 -5.81
N LEU A 126 3.45 8.61 -6.44
CA LEU A 126 3.46 8.10 -7.80
C LEU A 126 2.37 8.79 -8.64
N CYS A 127 2.48 8.66 -9.95
CA CYS A 127 1.47 9.11 -10.90
C CYS A 127 0.94 7.93 -11.74
N ALA A 128 -0.36 7.95 -12.06
CA ALA A 128 -0.98 6.91 -12.85
C ALA A 128 -2.20 7.39 -13.65
N ASP A 129 -2.51 6.65 -14.69
CA ASP A 129 -3.80 6.58 -15.35
C ASP A 129 -4.28 5.12 -15.25
N ALA A 130 -4.97 4.80 -14.16
CA ALA A 130 -5.39 3.43 -13.89
C ALA A 130 -6.44 2.91 -14.89
N LEU A 131 -7.20 3.80 -15.55
CA LEU A 131 -8.16 3.41 -16.57
C LEU A 131 -7.45 2.99 -17.86
N GLY A 132 -6.41 3.72 -18.25
CA GLY A 132 -5.57 3.42 -19.40
C GLY A 132 -4.41 2.47 -19.10
N ASP A 133 -4.39 1.85 -17.90
CA ASP A 133 -3.33 0.94 -17.41
C ASP A 133 -1.91 1.54 -17.45
N LYS A 134 -1.79 2.85 -17.29
CA LYS A 134 -0.50 3.55 -17.21
C LYS A 134 -0.10 3.77 -15.75
N GLY A 135 1.10 3.34 -15.36
CA GLY A 135 1.62 3.45 -14.00
C GLY A 135 1.15 2.35 -13.05
N THR A 136 0.22 1.49 -13.44
CA THR A 136 -0.36 0.44 -12.58
C THR A 136 0.71 -0.56 -12.12
N ARG A 137 1.59 -1.01 -13.03
CA ARG A 137 2.69 -1.93 -12.70
C ARG A 137 3.68 -1.29 -11.72
N ALA A 138 4.12 -0.07 -12.00
CA ALA A 138 5.03 0.66 -11.11
C ALA A 138 4.42 0.90 -9.71
N LEU A 139 3.09 1.13 -9.64
CA LEU A 139 2.38 1.21 -8.37
C LEU A 139 2.40 -0.13 -7.61
N LEU A 140 2.17 -1.25 -8.29
CA LEU A 140 2.22 -2.59 -7.67
C LEU A 140 3.63 -2.94 -7.19
N ASP A 141 4.66 -2.63 -7.97
CA ASP A 141 6.05 -2.79 -7.58
C ASP A 141 6.38 -1.93 -6.35
N ALA A 142 5.93 -0.68 -6.30
CA ALA A 142 6.11 0.18 -5.14
C ALA A 142 5.36 -0.33 -3.88
N VAL A 143 4.22 -1.00 -4.04
CA VAL A 143 3.53 -1.67 -2.93
C VAL A 143 4.42 -2.79 -2.36
N ILE A 144 5.04 -3.60 -3.22
CA ILE A 144 5.93 -4.69 -2.82
C ILE A 144 7.22 -4.14 -2.18
N ASP A 145 7.81 -3.12 -2.79
CA ASP A 145 9.08 -2.57 -2.36
C ASP A 145 8.96 -1.79 -1.04
N TYR A 146 7.89 -1.03 -0.82
CA TYR A 146 7.85 0.00 0.23
C TYR A 146 6.76 -0.17 1.30
N LEU A 147 5.66 -0.88 1.03
CA LEU A 147 4.63 -1.07 2.07
C LEU A 147 4.95 -2.23 3.01
N PRO A 148 4.47 -2.17 4.28
CA PRO A 148 4.71 -3.23 5.24
C PRO A 148 4.02 -4.53 4.84
N ALA A 149 4.75 -5.63 4.88
CA ALA A 149 4.16 -6.96 4.93
C ALA A 149 3.63 -7.24 6.35
N PRO A 150 2.70 -8.20 6.54
CA PRO A 150 2.28 -8.60 7.89
C PRO A 150 3.43 -8.97 8.83
N THR A 151 4.51 -9.54 8.27
CA THR A 151 5.72 -9.95 9.01
C THR A 151 6.67 -8.80 9.37
N ASP A 152 6.48 -7.62 8.83
CA ASP A 152 7.25 -6.42 9.23
C ASP A 152 6.74 -5.84 10.57
N ILE A 153 5.59 -6.31 11.06
CA ILE A 153 5.02 -5.93 12.35
C ILE A 153 5.37 -7.02 13.35
N GLU A 154 6.10 -6.69 14.42
CA GLU A 154 6.60 -7.67 15.38
C GLU A 154 5.47 -8.45 16.06
N ALA A 155 4.56 -7.76 16.72
CA ALA A 155 3.40 -8.35 17.39
C ALA A 155 2.35 -7.27 17.64
N ILE A 156 1.10 -7.68 17.79
CA ILE A 156 0.04 -6.81 18.29
C ILE A 156 -0.26 -7.10 19.74
N GLU A 157 -0.43 -6.04 20.52
CA GLU A 157 -0.88 -6.13 21.90
C GLU A 157 -2.40 -6.37 21.93
N CYS A 158 -2.80 -7.40 22.65
CA CYS A 158 -4.20 -7.80 22.82
C CYS A 158 -4.46 -8.09 24.30
N THR A 159 -5.73 -8.16 24.66
CA THR A 159 -6.14 -8.61 25.99
C THR A 159 -6.88 -9.94 25.86
N ASP A 160 -6.50 -10.93 26.67
CA ASP A 160 -7.16 -12.23 26.71
C ASP A 160 -8.54 -12.15 27.41
N ALA A 161 -9.29 -13.25 27.38
CA ALA A 161 -10.60 -13.32 28.03
C ALA A 161 -10.55 -13.19 29.56
N LYS A 162 -9.36 -13.24 30.18
CA LYS A 162 -9.15 -13.09 31.64
C LYS A 162 -8.68 -11.66 31.98
N GLY A 163 -8.48 -10.80 31.00
CA GLY A 163 -7.98 -9.43 31.17
C GLY A 163 -6.46 -9.31 31.26
N ASN A 164 -5.71 -10.36 30.87
CA ASN A 164 -4.25 -10.27 30.81
C ASN A 164 -3.79 -9.76 29.46
N ASP A 165 -2.75 -8.94 29.45
CA ASP A 165 -2.10 -8.50 28.22
C ASP A 165 -1.37 -9.67 27.58
N VAL A 166 -1.57 -9.86 26.27
CA VAL A 166 -0.95 -10.91 25.48
C VAL A 166 -0.47 -10.34 24.14
N LEU A 167 0.65 -10.84 23.65
CA LEU A 167 1.16 -10.53 22.34
C LEU A 167 0.66 -11.56 21.31
N ARG A 168 0.34 -11.12 20.10
CA ARG A 168 0.00 -11.98 18.97
C ARG A 168 0.93 -11.69 17.81
N HIS A 169 1.71 -12.70 17.45
CA HIS A 169 2.61 -12.63 16.30
C HIS A 169 1.87 -12.99 15.00
N PRO A 170 2.26 -12.44 13.85
CA PRO A 170 1.66 -12.76 12.56
C PRO A 170 2.06 -14.17 12.09
N SER A 171 1.53 -15.19 12.73
CA SER A 171 1.82 -16.61 12.49
C SER A 171 0.55 -17.43 12.48
N ASP A 172 0.47 -18.40 11.57
CA ASP A 172 -0.67 -19.34 11.47
C ASP A 172 -0.74 -20.31 12.67
N SER A 173 0.36 -20.51 13.37
CA SER A 173 0.42 -21.38 14.56
C SER A 173 -0.08 -20.73 15.85
N GLU A 174 -0.28 -19.43 15.84
CA GLU A 174 -0.83 -18.66 16.96
C GLU A 174 -2.36 -18.84 17.08
N PRO A 175 -2.95 -18.54 18.24
CA PRO A 175 -4.40 -18.46 18.38
C PRO A 175 -5.00 -17.44 17.41
N PHE A 176 -6.15 -17.78 16.83
CA PHE A 176 -6.83 -16.90 15.90
C PHE A 176 -7.20 -15.57 16.53
N THR A 177 -6.76 -14.48 15.89
CA THR A 177 -7.11 -13.10 16.24
C THR A 177 -7.36 -12.30 14.96
N ALA A 178 -8.47 -11.58 14.90
CA ALA A 178 -8.85 -10.79 13.74
C ALA A 178 -9.61 -9.54 14.18
N LEU A 179 -9.64 -8.54 13.30
CA LEU A 179 -10.43 -7.31 13.47
C LEU A 179 -11.43 -7.19 12.33
N ALA A 180 -12.71 -7.06 12.66
CA ALA A 180 -13.75 -6.71 11.69
C ALA A 180 -13.70 -5.19 11.43
N PHE A 181 -13.22 -4.78 10.25
CA PHE A 181 -13.00 -3.37 9.95
C PHE A 181 -14.08 -2.74 9.06
N LYS A 182 -14.94 -3.55 8.43
CA LYS A 182 -16.01 -3.06 7.56
C LYS A 182 -17.18 -4.02 7.52
N ILE A 183 -18.38 -3.49 7.67
CA ILE A 183 -19.64 -4.23 7.46
C ILE A 183 -20.34 -3.63 6.25
N MET A 184 -20.81 -4.49 5.34
CA MET A 184 -21.67 -4.06 4.24
C MET A 184 -22.80 -5.09 4.01
N THR A 185 -23.88 -4.62 3.40
CA THR A 185 -24.97 -5.48 2.98
C THR A 185 -24.86 -5.76 1.48
N ASP A 186 -24.91 -7.03 1.15
CA ASP A 186 -24.89 -7.52 -0.22
C ASP A 186 -26.26 -8.10 -0.58
N PRO A 187 -26.84 -7.77 -1.76
CA PRO A 187 -28.18 -8.20 -2.17
C PRO A 187 -28.35 -9.71 -2.25
N TYR A 188 -27.25 -10.47 -2.48
CA TYR A 188 -27.31 -11.91 -2.75
C TYR A 188 -26.89 -12.78 -1.54
N VAL A 189 -25.91 -12.30 -0.77
CA VAL A 189 -25.36 -13.07 0.36
C VAL A 189 -25.69 -12.46 1.72
N GLY A 190 -26.36 -11.32 1.73
CA GLY A 190 -26.75 -10.62 2.95
C GLY A 190 -25.59 -9.85 3.58
N ARG A 191 -25.44 -9.96 4.89
CA ARG A 191 -24.44 -9.22 5.64
C ARG A 191 -23.05 -9.82 5.43
N LEU A 192 -22.11 -8.98 4.98
CA LEU A 192 -20.70 -9.28 4.81
C LEU A 192 -19.90 -8.53 5.86
N SER A 193 -19.14 -9.25 6.67
CA SER A 193 -18.21 -8.70 7.65
C SER A 193 -16.79 -8.88 7.12
N PHE A 194 -16.17 -7.79 6.66
CA PHE A 194 -14.77 -7.80 6.23
C PHE A 194 -13.86 -7.74 7.45
N PHE A 195 -12.90 -8.63 7.50
CA PHE A 195 -11.97 -8.75 8.60
C PHE A 195 -10.54 -8.99 8.11
N ARG A 196 -9.56 -8.52 8.88
CA ARG A 196 -8.15 -8.85 8.73
C ARG A 196 -7.75 -9.85 9.81
N VAL A 197 -7.10 -10.93 9.40
CA VAL A 197 -6.48 -11.89 10.32
C VAL A 197 -5.10 -11.36 10.74
N TYR A 198 -4.89 -11.23 12.03
CA TYR A 198 -3.60 -10.83 12.59
C TYR A 198 -2.77 -12.03 13.03
N SER A 199 -3.41 -13.09 13.51
CA SER A 199 -2.74 -14.33 13.89
C SER A 199 -3.68 -15.54 13.75
N GLY A 200 -3.10 -16.72 13.60
CA GLY A 200 -3.82 -17.98 13.49
C GLY A 200 -4.52 -18.18 12.16
N VAL A 201 -5.34 -19.23 12.10
CA VAL A 201 -6.11 -19.66 10.92
C VAL A 201 -7.59 -19.73 11.27
N LEU A 202 -8.43 -19.16 10.42
CA LEU A 202 -9.88 -19.28 10.52
C LEU A 202 -10.42 -20.25 9.47
N LYS A 203 -11.24 -21.22 9.91
CA LYS A 203 -11.89 -22.19 9.02
C LYS A 203 -13.38 -21.89 8.86
N ALA A 204 -13.89 -22.03 7.65
CA ALA A 204 -15.32 -21.94 7.37
C ALA A 204 -16.10 -22.96 8.23
N GLY A 205 -17.27 -22.58 8.73
CA GLY A 205 -18.10 -23.39 9.61
C GLY A 205 -17.67 -23.40 11.07
N SER A 206 -16.51 -22.83 11.44
CA SER A 206 -16.02 -22.75 12.80
C SER A 206 -16.75 -21.69 13.65
N TYR A 207 -16.41 -21.62 14.93
CA TYR A 207 -16.92 -20.61 15.85
C TYR A 207 -15.79 -19.66 16.28
N VAL A 208 -16.13 -18.40 16.41
CA VAL A 208 -15.26 -17.35 16.95
C VAL A 208 -15.91 -16.69 18.17
N LEU A 209 -15.09 -16.15 19.04
CA LEU A 209 -15.55 -15.30 20.14
C LEU A 209 -15.44 -13.84 19.68
N ASN A 210 -16.56 -13.13 19.66
CA ASN A 210 -16.56 -11.68 19.62
C ASN A 210 -16.15 -11.18 21.01
N SER A 211 -14.90 -10.76 21.16
CA SER A 211 -14.35 -10.36 22.47
C SER A 211 -14.97 -9.07 23.00
N THR A 212 -15.35 -8.16 22.12
CA THR A 212 -16.00 -6.90 22.50
C THR A 212 -17.38 -7.13 23.14
N LYS A 213 -18.14 -8.12 22.65
CA LYS A 213 -19.51 -8.39 23.09
C LYS A 213 -19.62 -9.61 24.00
N GLY A 214 -18.54 -10.39 24.14
CA GLY A 214 -18.54 -11.63 24.92
C GLY A 214 -19.38 -12.77 24.31
N GLU A 215 -19.71 -12.65 23.01
CA GLU A 215 -20.63 -13.59 22.36
C GLU A 215 -19.89 -14.53 21.38
N LYS A 216 -20.35 -15.76 21.32
CA LYS A 216 -19.84 -16.78 20.40
C LYS A 216 -20.66 -16.77 19.12
N GLU A 217 -20.01 -16.54 17.99
CA GLU A 217 -20.66 -16.50 16.69
C GLU A 217 -20.09 -17.57 15.75
N ARG A 218 -20.93 -18.05 14.84
CA ARG A 218 -20.53 -19.05 13.85
C ARG A 218 -20.16 -18.37 12.55
N ILE A 219 -18.99 -18.68 12.02
CA ILE A 219 -18.58 -18.35 10.65
C ILE A 219 -19.32 -19.28 9.69
N GLY A 220 -20.23 -18.76 8.89
CA GLY A 220 -20.92 -19.55 7.87
C GLY A 220 -19.98 -19.88 6.71
N ARG A 221 -19.73 -18.89 5.87
CA ARG A 221 -18.83 -18.97 4.71
C ARG A 221 -17.76 -17.91 4.82
N ILE A 222 -16.60 -18.19 4.23
CA ILE A 222 -15.52 -17.21 4.06
C ILE A 222 -15.38 -16.92 2.57
N LEU A 223 -15.32 -15.65 2.21
CA LEU A 223 -15.22 -15.18 0.84
C LEU A 223 -13.93 -14.38 0.64
N GLN A 224 -13.15 -14.76 -0.34
CA GLN A 224 -12.10 -13.92 -0.89
C GLN A 224 -12.74 -12.95 -1.91
N MET A 225 -12.57 -11.66 -1.68
CA MET A 225 -13.19 -10.63 -2.50
C MET A 225 -12.16 -10.03 -3.46
N HIS A 226 -12.53 -9.95 -4.73
CA HIS A 226 -11.76 -9.29 -5.76
C HIS A 226 -12.69 -8.38 -6.59
N ALA A 227 -12.68 -7.10 -6.32
CA ALA A 227 -13.67 -6.14 -6.83
C ALA A 227 -15.10 -6.63 -6.56
N ASN A 228 -15.89 -6.90 -7.61
CA ASN A 228 -17.25 -7.43 -7.50
C ASN A 228 -17.31 -8.98 -7.54
N GLN A 229 -16.18 -9.64 -7.70
CA GLN A 229 -16.10 -11.09 -7.74
C GLN A 229 -15.93 -11.65 -6.33
N ARG A 230 -16.56 -12.79 -6.09
CA ARG A 230 -16.53 -13.52 -4.82
C ARG A 230 -16.08 -14.95 -5.07
N LYS A 231 -15.06 -15.36 -4.36
CA LYS A 231 -14.59 -16.74 -4.36
C LYS A 231 -14.74 -17.30 -2.96
N GLU A 232 -15.50 -18.36 -2.82
CA GLU A 232 -15.61 -19.07 -1.53
C GLU A 232 -14.30 -19.80 -1.25
N ILE A 233 -13.80 -19.64 -0.02
CA ILE A 233 -12.58 -20.30 0.47
C ILE A 233 -12.89 -21.05 1.76
N THR A 234 -12.13 -22.10 2.04
CA THR A 234 -12.32 -22.97 3.19
C THR A 234 -11.62 -22.45 4.45
N GLU A 235 -10.55 -21.72 4.28
CA GLU A 235 -9.73 -21.17 5.35
C GLU A 235 -9.03 -19.88 4.93
N VAL A 236 -8.64 -19.07 5.92
CA VAL A 236 -7.93 -17.80 5.77
C VAL A 236 -6.85 -17.72 6.85
N TYR A 237 -5.68 -17.19 6.48
CA TYR A 237 -4.44 -17.24 7.24
C TYR A 237 -4.03 -15.90 7.81
N ALA A 238 -3.03 -15.89 8.71
CA ALA A 238 -2.47 -14.69 9.29
C ALA A 238 -2.00 -13.69 8.20
N GLY A 239 -2.37 -12.42 8.35
CA GLY A 239 -2.07 -11.33 7.40
C GLY A 239 -3.09 -11.15 6.27
N GLU A 240 -3.97 -12.11 6.04
CA GLU A 240 -4.96 -12.03 4.96
C GLU A 240 -6.20 -11.20 5.36
N ILE A 241 -6.89 -10.73 4.32
CA ILE A 241 -8.20 -10.05 4.42
C ILE A 241 -9.24 -10.91 3.71
N ALA A 242 -10.35 -11.15 4.39
CA ALA A 242 -11.48 -11.88 3.83
C ALA A 242 -12.82 -11.27 4.29
N ALA A 243 -13.92 -11.81 3.79
CA ALA A 243 -15.26 -11.46 4.23
C ALA A 243 -15.97 -12.70 4.79
N ALA A 244 -16.54 -12.57 5.99
CA ALA A 244 -17.35 -13.61 6.60
C ALA A 244 -18.83 -13.37 6.34
N VAL A 245 -19.55 -14.47 6.07
CA VAL A 245 -21.02 -14.52 6.02
C VAL A 245 -21.52 -15.28 7.24
N GLY A 246 -22.55 -14.77 7.87
CA GLY A 246 -23.21 -15.47 9.00
C GLY A 246 -22.98 -14.84 10.37
N LEU A 247 -22.08 -13.87 10.49
CA LEU A 247 -21.92 -13.07 11.70
C LEU A 247 -23.14 -12.12 11.85
N LYS A 248 -23.87 -12.25 12.95
CA LYS A 248 -25.12 -11.51 13.20
C LYS A 248 -24.88 -10.25 14.03
N ASN A 249 -24.06 -10.38 15.08
CA ASN A 249 -23.86 -9.36 16.09
C ASN A 249 -22.56 -8.58 15.92
N THR A 250 -21.59 -9.11 15.16
CA THR A 250 -20.32 -8.42 14.86
C THR A 250 -20.55 -7.09 14.18
N THR A 251 -19.91 -6.05 14.67
CA THR A 251 -19.92 -4.68 14.12
C THR A 251 -18.50 -4.23 13.72
N THR A 252 -18.39 -3.06 13.10
CA THR A 252 -17.08 -2.48 12.78
C THR A 252 -16.29 -2.24 14.07
N ALA A 253 -15.01 -2.60 14.07
CA ALA A 253 -14.07 -2.55 15.19
C ALA A 253 -14.26 -3.65 16.27
N ASP A 254 -15.07 -4.67 16.02
CA ASP A 254 -15.11 -5.88 16.87
C ASP A 254 -13.99 -6.85 16.48
#